data_a75d1d0c4820624e09c3a9d4f27e7b1e
#
_entry.id   a75d1d0c4820624e09c3a9d4f27e7b1e
#
_cell.length_a   1.000
_cell.length_b   1.000
_cell.length_c   1.000
_cell.angle_alpha   90.00
_cell.angle_beta   90.00
_cell.angle_gamma   90.00
#
_symmetry.space_group_name_H-M   'P 1'
#
loop_
_entity.id
_entity.type
_entity.pdbx_description
1 polymer ?
#
loop_
_entity_poly.entity_id
_entity_poly.type
_entity_poly.pdbx_seq_one_letter_code
_entity_poly.pdbx_strand_id
1 'polypeptide(L)'
;MYVKAPEALSDFYIDIIEDELNVKKVEFTDDVAAFTAYSFKPQLKTLGRRFGKNINAVREILANIDGSKAMAELKETGSLKITVDGNEESLAEEDLLIESAHKEGFESNSDYGITVVLDTNLSEELIEEGFVREVISKIQTMRKDSDFEVMDHIKVSCEGNDKIAKIITDN
;
A
#
# COMPACT_ATOMS: atom_id res chain seq x y z
N MET A 1 -3.78 -3.66 7.76
CA MET A 1 -2.47 -2.95 7.86
C MET A 1 -1.40 -3.97 8.22
N TYR A 2 -0.22 -3.87 7.60
CA TYR A 2 0.92 -4.74 7.89
C TYR A 2 2.05 -3.91 8.50
N VAL A 3 2.74 -4.49 9.48
CA VAL A 3 3.81 -3.79 10.21
C VAL A 3 5.04 -4.68 10.26
N LYS A 4 6.19 -4.14 9.85
CA LYS A 4 7.49 -4.70 10.11
C LYS A 4 8.17 -3.87 11.19
N ALA A 5 8.50 -4.49 12.30
CA ALA A 5 9.20 -3.87 13.42
C ALA A 5 10.17 -4.89 14.04
N PRO A 6 11.17 -4.44 14.84
CA PRO A 6 12.10 -5.33 15.53
C PRO A 6 11.41 -6.32 16.47
N GLU A 7 10.29 -5.92 17.06
CA GLU A 7 9.46 -6.74 17.95
C GLU A 7 7.98 -6.51 17.64
N ALA A 8 7.18 -7.58 17.68
CA ALA A 8 5.74 -7.49 17.59
C ALA A 8 5.16 -6.97 18.91
N LEU A 9 4.11 -6.17 18.81
CA LEU A 9 3.37 -5.69 19.99
C LEU A 9 2.42 -6.78 20.51
N SER A 10 2.03 -6.67 21.78
CA SER A 10 0.98 -7.53 22.34
C SER A 10 -0.40 -7.15 21.80
N ASP A 11 -1.34 -8.09 21.85
CA ASP A 11 -2.72 -7.93 21.37
C ASP A 11 -3.38 -6.65 21.94
N PHE A 12 -3.12 -6.33 23.21
CA PHE A 12 -3.63 -5.09 23.83
C PHE A 12 -3.26 -3.81 23.06
N TYR A 13 -2.02 -3.71 22.57
CA TYR A 13 -1.60 -2.54 21.79
C TYR A 13 -2.08 -2.63 20.33
N ILE A 14 -2.23 -3.84 19.81
CA ILE A 14 -2.81 -4.07 18.48
C ILE A 14 -4.25 -3.56 18.44
N ASP A 15 -5.06 -3.93 19.43
CA ASP A 15 -6.44 -3.47 19.55
C ASP A 15 -6.54 -1.92 19.60
N ILE A 16 -5.66 -1.28 20.35
CA ILE A 16 -5.60 0.20 20.41
C ILE A 16 -5.28 0.79 19.03
N ILE A 17 -4.31 0.22 18.32
CA ILE A 17 -3.93 0.70 16.99
C ILE A 17 -5.08 0.52 15.99
N GLU A 18 -5.78 -0.61 16.05
CA GLU A 18 -6.92 -0.90 15.18
C GLU A 18 -8.05 0.11 15.41
N ASP A 19 -8.36 0.39 16.66
CA ASP A 19 -9.39 1.36 17.04
C ASP A 19 -9.02 2.81 16.67
N GLU A 20 -7.82 3.25 17.03
CA GLU A 20 -7.39 4.64 16.80
C GLU A 20 -7.17 4.97 15.31
N LEU A 21 -6.69 4.01 14.54
CA LEU A 21 -6.43 4.20 13.10
C LEU A 21 -7.62 3.75 12.23
N ASN A 22 -8.68 3.22 12.81
CA ASN A 22 -9.84 2.67 12.09
C ASN A 22 -9.45 1.63 11.03
N VAL A 23 -8.49 0.78 11.35
CA VAL A 23 -8.09 -0.35 10.49
C VAL A 23 -8.69 -1.64 11.02
N LYS A 24 -9.07 -2.54 10.14
CA LYS A 24 -9.75 -3.79 10.52
C LYS A 24 -8.82 -4.83 11.11
N LYS A 25 -7.54 -4.76 10.77
CA LYS A 25 -6.55 -5.73 11.23
C LYS A 25 -5.14 -5.15 11.14
N VAL A 26 -4.35 -5.42 12.16
CA VAL A 26 -2.90 -5.16 12.18
C VAL A 26 -2.17 -6.49 12.22
N GLU A 27 -1.30 -6.73 11.26
CA GLU A 27 -0.48 -7.93 11.16
C GLU A 27 1.00 -7.57 11.17
N PHE A 28 1.76 -8.21 12.05
CA PHE A 28 3.22 -8.10 12.03
C PHE A 28 3.82 -9.11 11.05
N THR A 29 4.70 -8.64 10.18
CA THR A 29 5.34 -9.46 9.15
C THR A 29 6.75 -8.98 8.84
N ASP A 30 7.65 -9.90 8.57
CA ASP A 30 8.99 -9.58 8.07
C ASP A 30 9.02 -9.36 6.55
N ASP A 31 8.01 -9.89 5.84
CA ASP A 31 7.92 -9.83 4.39
C ASP A 31 7.08 -8.62 3.91
N VAL A 32 7.66 -7.43 4.05
CA VAL A 32 7.06 -6.21 3.45
C VAL A 32 7.40 -6.07 1.96
N ALA A 33 8.32 -6.87 1.42
CA ALA A 33 8.68 -6.85 0.01
C ALA A 33 7.51 -7.31 -0.89
N ALA A 34 6.59 -8.12 -0.35
CA ALA A 34 5.37 -8.55 -1.04
C ALA A 34 4.46 -7.38 -1.44
N PHE A 35 4.59 -6.22 -0.78
CA PHE A 35 3.80 -5.01 -1.02
C PHE A 35 4.54 -3.95 -1.86
N THR A 36 5.76 -4.28 -2.31
CA THR A 36 6.58 -3.42 -3.15
C THR A 36 6.55 -3.93 -4.59
N ALA A 37 6.27 -3.05 -5.53
CA ALA A 37 6.43 -3.32 -6.94
C ALA A 37 7.82 -2.83 -7.37
N TYR A 38 8.57 -3.71 -8.03
CA TYR A 38 9.86 -3.35 -8.61
C TYR A 38 9.73 -3.25 -10.12
N SER A 39 10.31 -2.20 -10.70
CA SER A 39 10.47 -2.07 -12.14
C SER A 39 11.94 -1.91 -12.49
N PHE A 40 12.31 -2.49 -13.62
CA PHE A 40 13.68 -2.54 -14.08
C PHE A 40 13.82 -1.83 -15.42
N LYS A 41 14.85 -1.00 -15.52
CA LYS A 41 15.24 -0.34 -16.78
C LYS A 41 16.72 -0.61 -17.05
N PRO A 42 17.13 -0.74 -18.32
CA PRO A 42 18.54 -0.95 -18.63
C PRO A 42 19.36 0.31 -18.34
N GLN A 43 20.49 0.15 -17.67
CA GLN A 43 21.49 1.20 -17.52
C GLN A 43 22.21 1.36 -18.87
N LEU A 44 21.94 2.47 -19.58
CA LEU A 44 22.48 2.68 -20.93
C LEU A 44 23.99 2.85 -20.96
N LYS A 45 24.62 3.27 -19.87
CA LYS A 45 26.09 3.45 -19.78
C LYS A 45 26.81 2.11 -19.90
N THR A 46 26.28 1.07 -19.30
CA THR A 46 26.86 -0.29 -19.30
C THR A 46 26.31 -1.11 -20.46
N LEU A 47 24.99 -1.23 -20.57
CA LEU A 47 24.31 -2.10 -21.53
C LEU A 47 24.26 -1.53 -22.95
N GLY A 48 24.32 -0.23 -23.14
CA GLY A 48 24.26 0.40 -24.46
C GLY A 48 25.40 -0.07 -25.39
N ARG A 49 26.62 -0.24 -24.86
CA ARG A 49 27.76 -0.78 -25.61
C ARG A 49 27.66 -2.28 -25.82
N ARG A 50 27.12 -3.03 -24.85
CA ARG A 50 27.02 -4.49 -24.88
C ARG A 50 25.95 -4.98 -25.87
N PHE A 51 24.78 -4.35 -25.86
CA PHE A 51 23.64 -4.77 -26.65
C PHE A 51 23.40 -3.95 -27.93
N GLY A 52 23.97 -2.76 -28.03
CA GLY A 52 23.89 -1.94 -29.23
C GLY A 52 22.46 -1.79 -29.77
N LYS A 53 22.19 -2.36 -30.96
CA LYS A 53 20.87 -2.31 -31.59
C LYS A 53 19.80 -3.10 -30.83
N ASN A 54 20.21 -4.09 -30.05
CA ASN A 54 19.30 -4.98 -29.29
C ASN A 54 18.89 -4.39 -27.93
N ILE A 55 19.34 -3.20 -27.58
CA ILE A 55 19.00 -2.56 -26.30
C ILE A 55 17.49 -2.35 -26.12
N ASN A 56 16.74 -2.18 -27.20
CA ASN A 56 15.29 -2.04 -27.15
C ASN A 56 14.62 -3.36 -26.75
N ALA A 57 15.14 -4.50 -27.23
CA ALA A 57 14.65 -5.83 -26.82
C ALA A 57 14.90 -6.04 -25.30
N VAL A 58 16.08 -5.67 -24.81
CA VAL A 58 16.38 -5.70 -23.37
C VAL A 58 15.40 -4.83 -22.58
N ARG A 59 15.07 -3.63 -23.08
CA ARG A 59 14.11 -2.72 -22.43
C ARG A 59 12.71 -3.35 -22.35
N GLU A 60 12.24 -3.96 -23.42
CA GLU A 60 10.93 -4.61 -23.47
C GLU A 60 10.87 -5.82 -22.53
N ILE A 61 11.92 -6.63 -22.48
CA ILE A 61 12.00 -7.77 -21.56
C ILE A 61 11.93 -7.27 -20.11
N LEU A 62 12.74 -6.28 -19.75
CA LEU A 62 12.79 -5.72 -18.40
C LEU A 62 11.48 -5.03 -18.01
N ALA A 63 10.77 -4.42 -18.95
CA ALA A 63 9.47 -3.79 -18.70
C ALA A 63 8.34 -4.79 -18.40
N ASN A 64 8.47 -6.03 -18.92
CA ASN A 64 7.45 -7.07 -18.79
C ASN A 64 7.81 -8.18 -17.77
N ILE A 65 8.98 -8.08 -17.14
CA ILE A 65 9.42 -9.08 -16.15
C ILE A 65 8.62 -8.94 -14.86
N ASP A 66 8.42 -10.06 -14.17
CA ASP A 66 7.89 -10.04 -12.79
C ASP A 66 8.93 -9.40 -11.85
N GLY A 67 8.70 -8.15 -11.48
CA GLY A 67 9.65 -7.36 -10.71
C GLY A 67 10.00 -7.96 -9.34
N SER A 68 9.06 -8.63 -8.68
CA SER A 68 9.30 -9.27 -7.39
C SER A 68 10.22 -10.48 -7.52
N LYS A 69 10.01 -11.32 -8.54
CA LYS A 69 10.88 -12.48 -8.82
C LYS A 69 12.26 -12.05 -9.28
N ALA A 70 12.32 -11.06 -10.17
CA ALA A 70 13.58 -10.50 -10.65
C ALA A 70 14.41 -9.90 -9.52
N MET A 71 13.77 -9.20 -8.58
CA MET A 71 14.45 -8.66 -7.40
C MET A 71 14.93 -9.75 -6.44
N ALA A 72 14.15 -10.82 -6.26
CA ALA A 72 14.57 -11.97 -5.45
C ALA A 72 15.80 -12.68 -6.07
N GLU A 73 15.76 -12.95 -7.38
CA GLU A 73 16.88 -13.55 -8.12
C GLU A 73 18.14 -12.69 -8.02
N LEU A 74 18.01 -11.38 -8.22
CA LEU A 74 19.12 -10.44 -8.15
C LEU A 74 19.76 -10.43 -6.75
N LYS A 75 18.96 -10.47 -5.69
CA LYS A 75 19.45 -10.53 -4.30
C LYS A 75 20.13 -11.86 -3.97
N GLU A 76 19.62 -12.96 -4.50
CA GLU A 76 20.14 -14.30 -4.22
C GLU A 76 21.42 -14.60 -5.02
N THR A 77 21.45 -14.26 -6.30
CA THR A 77 22.52 -14.65 -7.24
C THR A 77 23.47 -13.51 -7.60
N GLY A 78 23.13 -12.27 -7.28
CA GLY A 78 23.88 -11.07 -7.69
C GLY A 78 23.67 -10.67 -9.15
N SER A 79 22.82 -11.38 -9.90
CA SER A 79 22.56 -11.12 -11.31
C SER A 79 21.16 -11.56 -11.73
N LEU A 80 20.61 -10.89 -12.73
CA LEU A 80 19.33 -11.20 -13.34
C LEU A 80 19.55 -11.86 -14.70
N LYS A 81 18.97 -13.03 -14.91
CA LYS A 81 19.03 -13.73 -16.20
C LYS A 81 17.89 -13.34 -17.09
N ILE A 82 18.20 -12.97 -18.32
CA ILE A 82 17.23 -12.64 -19.37
C ILE A 82 17.58 -13.38 -20.67
N THR A 83 16.60 -13.57 -21.53
CA THR A 83 16.83 -14.16 -22.87
C THR A 83 16.64 -13.07 -23.93
N VAL A 84 17.71 -12.75 -24.64
CA VAL A 84 17.71 -11.76 -25.71
C VAL A 84 18.05 -12.45 -27.03
N ASP A 85 17.16 -12.41 -28.02
CA ASP A 85 17.33 -13.05 -29.31
C ASP A 85 17.73 -14.55 -29.26
N GLY A 86 17.20 -15.25 -28.25
CA GLY A 86 17.47 -16.68 -28.03
C GLY A 86 18.75 -16.99 -27.26
N ASN A 87 19.52 -15.99 -26.86
CA ASN A 87 20.71 -16.14 -26.03
C ASN A 87 20.40 -15.76 -24.58
N GLU A 88 20.88 -16.57 -23.64
CA GLU A 88 20.82 -16.26 -22.22
C GLU A 88 21.90 -15.24 -21.87
N GLU A 89 21.49 -14.16 -21.27
CA GLU A 89 22.33 -13.05 -20.83
C GLU A 89 22.14 -12.78 -19.33
N SER A 90 23.25 -12.51 -18.65
CA SER A 90 23.24 -12.18 -17.22
C SER A 90 23.51 -10.68 -17.03
N LEU A 91 22.63 -10.00 -16.31
CA LEU A 91 22.73 -8.59 -15.99
C LEU A 91 23.07 -8.44 -14.50
N ALA A 92 24.13 -7.73 -14.19
CA ALA A 92 24.48 -7.38 -12.81
C ALA A 92 23.62 -6.21 -12.31
N GLU A 93 23.59 -5.97 -11.01
CA GLU A 93 22.83 -4.86 -10.42
C GLU A 93 23.23 -3.50 -11.03
N GLU A 94 24.53 -3.30 -11.32
CA GLU A 94 25.05 -2.09 -11.96
C GLU A 94 24.57 -1.88 -13.41
N ASP A 95 24.06 -2.92 -14.04
CA ASP A 95 23.47 -2.89 -15.38
C ASP A 95 22.01 -2.45 -15.38
N LEU A 96 21.41 -2.31 -14.20
CA LEU A 96 19.99 -2.08 -14.02
C LEU A 96 19.73 -0.76 -13.28
N LEU A 97 18.73 -0.03 -13.75
CA LEU A 97 18.08 1.03 -12.99
C LEU A 97 16.86 0.41 -12.34
N ILE A 98 16.91 0.24 -11.02
CA ILE A 98 15.84 -0.38 -10.24
C ILE A 98 15.02 0.73 -9.60
N GLU A 99 13.74 0.77 -9.95
CA GLU A 99 12.76 1.67 -9.34
C GLU A 99 11.82 0.82 -8.47
N SER A 100 11.57 1.27 -7.25
CA SER A 100 10.58 0.68 -6.37
C SER A 100 9.39 1.62 -6.24
N ALA A 101 8.20 1.06 -6.31
CA ALA A 101 6.94 1.75 -6.07
C ALA A 101 6.06 0.90 -5.16
N HIS A 102 5.03 1.51 -4.60
CA HIS A 102 4.01 0.73 -3.89
C HIS A 102 3.24 -0.14 -4.89
N LYS A 103 2.92 -1.35 -4.49
CA LYS A 103 2.00 -2.18 -5.27
C LYS A 103 0.63 -1.51 -5.28
N GLU A 104 -0.06 -1.57 -6.40
CA GLU A 104 -1.41 -0.99 -6.53
C GLU A 104 -2.32 -1.49 -5.41
N GLY A 105 -3.04 -0.57 -4.75
CA GLY A 105 -3.87 -0.85 -3.59
C GLY A 105 -3.12 -0.90 -2.25
N PHE A 106 -1.84 -0.54 -2.23
CA PHE A 106 -1.05 -0.47 -1.00
C PHE A 106 -0.26 0.83 -0.93
N GLU A 107 -0.19 1.39 0.27
CA GLU A 107 0.66 2.53 0.60
C GLU A 107 1.59 2.15 1.74
N SER A 108 2.85 2.56 1.70
CA SER A 108 3.79 2.24 2.77
C SER A 108 4.68 3.43 3.14
N ASN A 109 5.08 3.42 4.40
CA ASN A 109 6.07 4.36 4.92
C ASN A 109 7.03 3.61 5.85
N SER A 110 8.28 4.05 5.87
CA SER A 110 9.32 3.47 6.73
C SER A 110 10.08 4.58 7.45
N ASP A 111 10.13 4.47 8.77
CA ASP A 111 10.90 5.37 9.62
C ASP A 111 11.40 4.62 10.86
N TYR A 112 12.56 5.01 11.40
CA TYR A 112 13.17 4.41 12.60
C TYR A 112 13.24 2.88 12.63
N GLY A 113 13.40 2.24 11.46
CA GLY A 113 13.45 0.78 11.35
C GLY A 113 12.09 0.08 11.42
N ILE A 114 11.01 0.84 11.44
CA ILE A 114 9.63 0.34 11.37
C ILE A 114 9.10 0.63 9.96
N THR A 115 8.48 -0.36 9.33
CA THR A 115 7.76 -0.18 8.06
C THR A 115 6.29 -0.48 8.29
N VAL A 116 5.44 0.44 7.89
CA VAL A 116 3.98 0.27 7.91
C VAL A 116 3.48 0.20 6.47
N VAL A 117 2.64 -0.77 6.18
CA VAL A 117 1.96 -0.93 4.88
C VAL A 117 0.46 -0.91 5.12
N LEU A 118 -0.22 0.01 4.49
CA LEU A 118 -1.67 0.14 4.53
C LEU A 118 -2.28 -0.46 3.26
N ASP A 119 -3.21 -1.38 3.43
CA ASP A 119 -4.09 -1.83 2.34
C ASP A 119 -5.17 -0.78 2.14
N THR A 120 -5.20 -0.19 0.95
CA THR A 120 -6.14 0.88 0.57
C THR A 120 -7.28 0.38 -0.30
N ASN A 121 -7.41 -0.94 -0.49
CA ASN A 121 -8.53 -1.55 -1.19
C ASN A 121 -9.77 -1.53 -0.29
N LEU A 122 -10.69 -0.61 -0.57
CA LEU A 122 -11.91 -0.44 0.20
C LEU A 122 -13.05 -1.27 -0.39
N SER A 123 -13.66 -2.13 0.43
CA SER A 123 -14.94 -2.75 0.08
C SER A 123 -16.10 -1.76 0.22
N GLU A 124 -17.25 -2.08 -0.40
CA GLU A 124 -18.46 -1.27 -0.25
C GLU A 124 -18.88 -1.12 1.22
N GLU A 125 -18.72 -2.18 2.01
CA GLU A 125 -19.01 -2.21 3.45
C GLU A 125 -18.10 -1.25 4.24
N LEU A 126 -16.79 -1.21 3.91
CA LEU A 126 -15.86 -0.28 4.55
C LEU A 126 -16.14 1.18 4.18
N ILE A 127 -16.57 1.41 2.94
CA ILE A 127 -16.99 2.74 2.50
C ILE A 127 -18.25 3.19 3.26
N GLU A 128 -19.22 2.29 3.43
CA GLU A 128 -20.45 2.58 4.18
C GLU A 128 -20.16 2.86 5.67
N GLU A 129 -19.32 2.03 6.30
CA GLU A 129 -18.85 2.27 7.67
C GLU A 129 -18.14 3.62 7.81
N GLY A 130 -17.32 4.00 6.83
CA GLY A 130 -16.68 5.31 6.78
C GLY A 130 -17.70 6.46 6.76
N PHE A 131 -18.77 6.31 5.99
CA PHE A 131 -19.87 7.29 5.98
C PHE A 131 -20.59 7.38 7.33
N VAL A 132 -20.86 6.23 7.99
CA VAL A 132 -21.46 6.22 9.33
C VAL A 132 -20.59 7.01 10.32
N ARG A 133 -19.30 6.74 10.35
CA ARG A 133 -18.33 7.44 11.23
C ARG A 133 -18.28 8.94 10.94
N GLU A 134 -18.30 9.33 9.65
CA GLU A 134 -18.30 10.76 9.26
C GLU A 134 -19.59 11.45 9.71
N VAL A 135 -20.76 10.80 9.56
CA VAL A 135 -22.04 11.32 10.04
C VAL A 135 -22.01 11.53 11.56
N ILE A 136 -21.54 10.53 12.32
CA ILE A 136 -21.38 10.63 13.78
C ILE A 136 -20.47 11.79 14.13
N SER A 137 -19.31 11.92 13.49
CA SER A 137 -18.36 13.00 13.71
C SER A 137 -18.99 14.37 13.47
N LYS A 138 -19.75 14.54 12.38
CA LYS A 138 -20.46 15.79 12.08
C LYS A 138 -21.51 16.11 13.13
N ILE A 139 -22.28 15.13 13.58
CA ILE A 139 -23.28 15.33 14.64
C ILE A 139 -22.60 15.76 15.93
N GLN A 140 -21.50 15.12 16.33
CA GLN A 140 -20.76 15.51 17.53
C GLN A 140 -20.16 16.91 17.42
N THR A 141 -19.67 17.30 16.24
CA THR A 141 -19.21 18.67 15.99
C THR A 141 -20.35 19.67 16.15
N MET A 142 -21.52 19.39 15.54
CA MET A 142 -22.71 20.26 15.66
C MET A 142 -23.17 20.40 17.12
N ARG A 143 -23.12 19.33 17.90
CA ARG A 143 -23.42 19.38 19.35
C ARG A 143 -22.49 20.32 20.08
N LYS A 144 -21.19 20.18 19.83
CA LYS A 144 -20.16 21.01 20.45
C LYS A 144 -20.34 22.49 20.08
N ASP A 145 -20.56 22.76 18.80
CA ASP A 145 -20.73 24.14 18.28
C ASP A 145 -22.02 24.81 18.78
N SER A 146 -22.98 24.00 19.24
CA SER A 146 -24.26 24.45 19.80
C SER A 146 -24.29 24.44 21.34
N ASP A 147 -23.14 24.27 21.99
CA ASP A 147 -22.96 24.22 23.44
C ASP A 147 -23.83 23.16 24.15
N PHE A 148 -24.14 22.03 23.50
CA PHE A 148 -24.81 20.92 24.15
C PHE A 148 -23.88 20.19 25.12
N GLU A 149 -24.42 19.82 26.27
CA GLU A 149 -23.73 18.95 27.22
C GLU A 149 -23.67 17.50 26.68
N VAL A 150 -22.65 16.75 27.19
CA VAL A 150 -22.44 15.35 26.71
C VAL A 150 -23.67 14.48 26.95
N MET A 151 -24.41 14.73 28.03
CA MET A 151 -25.61 13.96 28.44
C MET A 151 -26.89 14.46 27.81
N ASP A 152 -26.88 15.53 27.05
CA ASP A 152 -28.09 16.04 26.40
C ASP A 152 -28.62 15.07 25.33
N HIS A 153 -29.93 14.84 25.39
CA HIS A 153 -30.63 14.10 24.34
C HIS A 153 -30.93 15.03 23.18
N ILE A 154 -30.50 14.62 21.98
CA ILE A 154 -30.73 15.40 20.75
C ILE A 154 -31.67 14.65 19.81
N LYS A 155 -32.33 15.39 18.93
CA LYS A 155 -33.08 14.86 17.79
C LYS A 155 -32.36 15.24 16.51
N VAL A 156 -31.98 14.24 15.74
CA VAL A 156 -31.31 14.43 14.45
C VAL A 156 -32.35 14.29 13.33
N SER A 157 -32.34 15.20 12.36
CA SER A 157 -33.17 15.13 11.16
C SER A 157 -32.22 15.23 9.94
N CYS A 158 -32.48 14.44 8.91
CA CYS A 158 -31.75 14.48 7.65
C CYS A 158 -32.74 14.78 6.52
N GLU A 159 -32.45 15.79 5.70
CA GLU A 159 -33.25 16.17 4.53
C GLU A 159 -32.37 16.26 3.29
N GLY A 160 -32.94 15.92 2.13
CA GLY A 160 -32.29 16.13 0.82
C GLY A 160 -31.19 15.12 0.44
N ASN A 161 -31.00 14.04 1.22
CA ASN A 161 -30.06 12.99 0.88
C ASN A 161 -30.54 11.61 1.35
N ASP A 162 -31.20 10.89 0.44
CA ASP A 162 -31.79 9.59 0.72
C ASP A 162 -30.75 8.52 1.13
N LYS A 163 -29.51 8.61 0.61
CA LYS A 163 -28.43 7.68 0.97
C LYS A 163 -28.03 7.86 2.43
N ILE A 164 -27.83 9.10 2.87
CA ILE A 164 -27.48 9.39 4.28
C ILE A 164 -28.65 9.03 5.19
N ALA A 165 -29.90 9.35 4.81
CA ALA A 165 -31.08 8.99 5.58
C ALA A 165 -31.17 7.48 5.78
N LYS A 166 -30.90 6.68 4.74
CA LYS A 166 -30.86 5.23 4.83
C LYS A 166 -29.76 4.74 5.77
N ILE A 167 -28.54 5.24 5.64
CA ILE A 167 -27.40 4.89 6.51
C ILE A 167 -27.74 5.16 7.98
N ILE A 168 -28.34 6.31 8.30
CA ILE A 168 -28.74 6.67 9.68
C ILE A 168 -29.83 5.72 10.21
N THR A 169 -30.68 5.19 9.33
CA THR A 169 -31.79 4.31 9.73
C THR A 169 -31.33 2.88 9.95
N ASP A 170 -30.35 2.43 9.16
CA ASP A 170 -29.89 1.04 9.13
C ASP A 170 -28.79 0.77 10.19
N ASN A 171 -28.18 1.81 10.78
CA ASN A 171 -27.12 1.78 11.79
C ASN A 171 -27.48 2.62 13.03
#